data_52598cfb07d041a458b3be4742c33d0c
#
_entry.id   52598cfb07d041a458b3be4742c33d0c
#
_cell.length_a   1.000
_cell.length_b   1.000
_cell.length_c   1.000
_cell.angle_alpha   90.00
_cell.angle_beta   90.00
_cell.angle_gamma   90.00
#
_symmetry.space_group_name_H-M   'P 1'
#
loop_
_entity.id
_entity.type
_entity.pdbx_description
1 polymer ?
#
loop_
_entity_poly.entity_id
_entity_poly.type
_entity_poly.pdbx_seq_one_letter_code
_entity_poly.pdbx_strand_id
1 'polypeptide(L)'
;MSQPVVVSELQSEDRNEVIKLLIDSYSQYEDVFRSPEAWDNYLENIKSSLENPNVERILVAKHGSTIVGSIQLFESGDKAYQRPELDIPHPVVRLLAVHPNARGLGVAQALLRESLDLAVEKGAKYLYLHTGDIMERARALYEWLGFERDQANEFSNGDSLVRCYFFDLSKSREHIATSRMKTTVESQLVIDSTASGSL
;
A
#
# COMPACT_ATOMS: atom_id res chain seq x y z
N MET A 1 13.90 11.46 22.11
CA MET A 1 12.67 11.77 21.34
C MET A 1 12.72 10.96 20.05
N SER A 2 11.65 10.23 19.72
CA SER A 2 11.58 9.49 18.45
C SER A 2 11.56 10.51 17.30
N GLN A 3 12.36 10.26 16.27
CA GLN A 3 12.35 11.10 15.06
C GLN A 3 11.00 10.95 14.34
N PRO A 4 10.45 12.01 13.74
CA PRO A 4 9.21 11.92 12.98
C PRO A 4 9.43 11.13 11.69
N VAL A 5 8.37 10.49 11.20
CA VAL A 5 8.31 9.97 9.83
C VAL A 5 8.08 11.14 8.88
N VAL A 6 8.94 11.29 7.88
CA VAL A 6 8.85 12.33 6.85
C VAL A 6 8.59 11.68 5.51
N VAL A 7 7.59 12.18 4.77
CA VAL A 7 7.24 11.72 3.42
C VAL A 7 7.77 12.70 2.39
N SER A 8 8.36 12.18 1.33
CA SER A 8 8.84 12.95 0.19
C SER A 8 8.72 12.15 -1.10
N GLU A 9 8.88 12.79 -2.24
CA GLU A 9 8.97 12.10 -3.53
C GLU A 9 10.28 11.35 -3.66
N LEU A 10 10.26 10.17 -4.31
CA LEU A 10 11.42 9.32 -4.55
C LEU A 10 12.50 10.08 -5.32
N GLN A 11 13.71 10.08 -4.79
CA GLN A 11 14.90 10.60 -5.49
C GLN A 11 15.62 9.45 -6.21
N SER A 12 16.39 9.79 -7.24
CA SER A 12 17.09 8.80 -8.07
C SER A 12 18.07 7.93 -7.27
N GLU A 13 18.76 8.51 -6.30
CA GLU A 13 19.69 7.81 -5.41
C GLU A 13 19.03 6.80 -4.47
N ASP A 14 17.75 6.99 -4.15
CA ASP A 14 16.99 6.15 -3.21
C ASP A 14 16.38 4.90 -3.87
N ARG A 15 16.43 4.78 -5.21
CA ARG A 15 15.72 3.72 -5.96
C ARG A 15 16.08 2.30 -5.52
N ASN A 16 17.36 2.02 -5.36
CA ASN A 16 17.82 0.69 -4.95
C ASN A 16 17.36 0.32 -3.54
N GLU A 17 17.32 1.30 -2.64
CA GLU A 17 16.83 1.10 -1.27
C GLU A 17 15.32 0.85 -1.25
N VAL A 18 14.56 1.54 -2.11
CA VAL A 18 13.11 1.29 -2.25
C VAL A 18 12.83 -0.09 -2.86
N ILE A 19 13.60 -0.55 -3.85
CA ILE A 19 13.46 -1.92 -4.39
C ILE A 19 13.67 -2.95 -3.27
N LYS A 20 14.72 -2.78 -2.47
CA LYS A 20 14.98 -3.65 -1.33
C LYS A 20 13.85 -3.60 -0.30
N LEU A 21 13.37 -2.41 0.05
CA LEU A 21 12.21 -2.23 0.93
C LEU A 21 10.98 -2.99 0.42
N LEU A 22 10.68 -2.89 -0.87
CA LEU A 22 9.55 -3.59 -1.49
C LEU A 22 9.69 -5.11 -1.34
N ILE A 23 10.87 -5.66 -1.69
CA ILE A 23 11.15 -7.10 -1.54
C ILE A 23 10.98 -7.54 -0.08
N ASP A 24 11.63 -6.85 0.87
CA ASP A 24 11.57 -7.18 2.29
C ASP A 24 10.14 -7.10 2.84
N SER A 25 9.35 -6.13 2.37
CA SER A 25 7.97 -5.92 2.83
C SER A 25 7.01 -6.99 2.30
N TYR A 26 7.21 -7.43 1.06
CA TYR A 26 6.32 -8.40 0.40
C TYR A 26 6.75 -9.85 0.58
N SER A 27 7.98 -10.15 1.02
CA SER A 27 8.46 -11.52 1.29
C SER A 27 7.60 -12.28 2.29
N GLN A 28 6.85 -11.59 3.15
CA GLN A 28 5.90 -12.20 4.07
C GLN A 28 4.77 -12.98 3.38
N TYR A 29 4.57 -12.80 2.08
CA TYR A 29 3.52 -13.44 1.29
C TYR A 29 4.03 -14.60 0.42
N GLU A 30 5.34 -14.91 0.46
CA GLU A 30 5.95 -15.97 -0.37
C GLU A 30 5.22 -17.31 -0.20
N ASP A 31 4.96 -17.72 1.03
CA ASP A 31 4.33 -19.02 1.36
C ASP A 31 2.88 -19.16 0.89
N VAL A 32 2.22 -18.06 0.51
CA VAL A 32 0.83 -18.11 0.00
C VAL A 32 0.74 -18.22 -1.52
N PHE A 33 1.89 -18.14 -2.21
CA PHE A 33 1.93 -18.36 -3.65
C PHE A 33 1.92 -19.86 -3.98
N ARG A 34 1.25 -20.22 -5.07
CA ARG A 34 1.03 -21.62 -5.48
C ARG A 34 2.28 -22.35 -5.93
N SER A 35 3.27 -21.62 -6.40
CA SER A 35 4.53 -22.18 -6.86
C SER A 35 5.65 -21.15 -6.71
N PRO A 36 6.93 -21.62 -6.60
CA PRO A 36 8.09 -20.75 -6.62
C PRO A 36 8.13 -19.83 -7.85
N GLU A 37 7.75 -20.34 -9.03
CA GLU A 37 7.73 -19.55 -10.26
C GLU A 37 6.71 -18.40 -10.20
N ALA A 38 5.54 -18.62 -9.58
CA ALA A 38 4.53 -17.57 -9.40
C ALA A 38 5.06 -16.48 -8.46
N TRP A 39 5.80 -16.86 -7.43
CA TRP A 39 6.48 -15.93 -6.53
C TRP A 39 7.59 -15.16 -7.24
N ASP A 40 8.45 -15.83 -7.99
CA ASP A 40 9.55 -15.19 -8.74
C ASP A 40 9.01 -14.17 -9.75
N ASN A 41 7.95 -14.50 -10.48
CA ASN A 41 7.27 -13.57 -11.39
C ASN A 41 6.69 -12.36 -10.65
N TYR A 42 6.12 -12.57 -9.47
CA TYR A 42 5.60 -11.49 -8.63
C TYR A 42 6.72 -10.57 -8.15
N LEU A 43 7.85 -11.13 -7.70
CA LEU A 43 9.03 -10.35 -7.31
C LEU A 43 9.60 -9.52 -8.46
N GLU A 44 9.68 -10.10 -9.67
CA GLU A 44 10.15 -9.35 -10.84
C GLU A 44 9.21 -8.17 -11.17
N ASN A 45 7.89 -8.37 -11.06
CA ASN A 45 6.92 -7.28 -11.20
C ASN A 45 7.11 -6.19 -10.14
N ILE A 46 7.41 -6.57 -8.90
CA ILE A 46 7.70 -5.61 -7.83
C ILE A 46 8.99 -4.83 -8.13
N LYS A 47 10.06 -5.51 -8.51
CA LYS A 47 11.36 -4.89 -8.83
C LYS A 47 11.24 -3.90 -10.00
N SER A 48 10.52 -4.29 -11.06
CA SER A 48 10.33 -3.46 -12.25
C SER A 48 9.29 -2.36 -12.07
N SER A 49 8.54 -2.37 -10.95
CA SER A 49 7.43 -1.42 -10.73
C SER A 49 7.88 0.04 -10.71
N LEU A 50 9.12 0.32 -10.29
CA LEU A 50 9.67 1.68 -10.27
C LEU A 50 9.97 2.22 -11.69
N GLU A 51 10.05 1.35 -12.68
CA GLU A 51 10.26 1.72 -14.10
C GLU A 51 8.95 1.78 -14.89
N ASN A 52 7.81 1.54 -14.25
CA ASN A 52 6.52 1.58 -14.92
C ASN A 52 6.20 3.00 -15.39
N PRO A 53 6.07 3.25 -16.72
CA PRO A 53 5.85 4.59 -17.27
C PRO A 53 4.49 5.19 -16.88
N ASN A 54 3.56 4.38 -16.40
CA ASN A 54 2.24 4.83 -15.94
C ASN A 54 2.24 5.31 -14.47
N VAL A 55 3.32 5.09 -13.73
CA VAL A 55 3.45 5.64 -12.36
C VAL A 55 3.60 7.15 -12.46
N GLU A 56 2.69 7.86 -11.83
CA GLU A 56 2.72 9.30 -11.80
C GLU A 56 3.69 9.84 -10.75
N ARG A 57 3.63 9.27 -9.54
CA ARG A 57 4.50 9.60 -8.41
C ARG A 57 4.83 8.37 -7.58
N ILE A 58 6.02 8.39 -7.00
CA ILE A 58 6.43 7.43 -5.98
C ILE A 58 6.79 8.24 -4.74
N LEU A 59 6.09 7.99 -3.64
CA LEU A 59 6.39 8.59 -2.35
C LEU A 59 7.20 7.62 -1.51
N VAL A 60 8.14 8.17 -0.76
CA VAL A 60 8.95 7.45 0.22
C VAL A 60 8.78 8.06 1.61
N ALA A 61 8.73 7.20 2.61
CA ALA A 61 8.72 7.61 4.01
C ALA A 61 10.08 7.31 4.63
N LYS A 62 10.70 8.33 5.23
CA LYS A 62 11.97 8.23 5.94
C LYS A 62 11.76 8.41 7.45
N HIS A 63 12.43 7.57 8.22
CA HIS A 63 12.60 7.73 9.67
C HIS A 63 14.08 8.01 9.95
N GLY A 64 14.40 9.25 10.21
CA GLY A 64 15.78 9.73 10.12
C GLY A 64 16.27 9.72 8.68
N SER A 65 17.41 9.06 8.44
CA SER A 65 17.97 8.87 7.09
C SER A 65 17.51 7.59 6.40
N THR A 66 16.79 6.70 7.10
CA THR A 66 16.43 5.36 6.60
C THR A 66 15.07 5.39 5.93
N ILE A 67 14.98 4.82 4.72
CA ILE A 67 13.71 4.60 4.04
C ILE A 67 12.98 3.43 4.73
N VAL A 68 11.77 3.71 5.20
CA VAL A 68 10.96 2.75 5.97
C VAL A 68 9.61 2.45 5.33
N GLY A 69 9.26 3.14 4.26
CA GLY A 69 8.03 2.88 3.52
C GLY A 69 8.03 3.53 2.14
N SER A 70 7.16 3.04 1.27
CA SER A 70 6.90 3.63 -0.05
C SER A 70 5.48 3.34 -0.52
N ILE A 71 5.00 4.15 -1.46
CA ILE A 71 3.71 3.99 -2.14
C ILE A 71 3.81 4.57 -3.54
N GLN A 72 3.10 3.96 -4.50
CA GLN A 72 3.03 4.43 -5.88
C GLN A 72 1.64 5.01 -6.16
N LEU A 73 1.59 6.16 -6.84
CA LEU A 73 0.38 6.84 -7.28
C LEU A 73 0.25 6.73 -8.80
N PHE A 74 -0.98 6.49 -9.24
CA PHE A 74 -1.40 6.43 -10.63
C PHE A 74 -2.58 7.37 -10.85
N GLU A 75 -2.72 7.87 -12.08
CA GLU A 75 -3.77 8.81 -12.43
C GLU A 75 -5.17 8.18 -12.41
N SER A 76 -5.27 6.88 -12.76
CA SER A 76 -6.53 6.15 -12.90
C SER A 76 -6.35 4.63 -12.76
N GLY A 77 -7.46 3.89 -12.70
CA GLY A 77 -7.44 2.43 -12.59
C GLY A 77 -6.85 1.73 -13.81
N ASP A 78 -7.15 2.20 -15.03
CA ASP A 78 -6.58 1.63 -16.25
C ASP A 78 -5.06 1.82 -16.31
N LYS A 79 -4.55 2.97 -15.88
CA LYS A 79 -3.11 3.23 -15.76
C LYS A 79 -2.45 2.35 -14.70
N ALA A 80 -3.14 2.16 -13.58
CA ALA A 80 -2.62 1.37 -12.47
C ALA A 80 -2.53 -0.14 -12.78
N TYR A 81 -3.52 -0.68 -13.50
CA TYR A 81 -3.67 -2.14 -13.67
C TYR A 81 -3.65 -2.61 -15.12
N GLN A 82 -3.63 -1.69 -16.08
CA GLN A 82 -3.79 -1.99 -17.52
C GLN A 82 -5.08 -2.79 -17.79
N ARG A 83 -6.14 -2.44 -17.06
CA ARG A 83 -7.47 -3.05 -17.12
C ARG A 83 -8.50 -1.98 -17.44
N PRO A 84 -8.81 -1.77 -18.73
CA PRO A 84 -9.76 -0.74 -19.15
C PRO A 84 -11.21 -0.99 -18.68
N GLU A 85 -11.50 -2.23 -18.27
CA GLU A 85 -12.79 -2.60 -17.69
C GLU A 85 -13.01 -2.05 -16.28
N LEU A 86 -11.94 -1.60 -15.58
CA LEU A 86 -12.06 -0.91 -14.30
C LEU A 86 -12.47 0.53 -14.55
N ASP A 87 -13.70 0.87 -14.21
CA ASP A 87 -14.25 2.24 -14.33
C ASP A 87 -13.83 3.10 -13.13
N ILE A 88 -12.53 3.39 -13.06
CA ILE A 88 -11.93 4.20 -12.00
C ILE A 88 -11.20 5.40 -12.63
N PRO A 89 -11.93 6.50 -12.95
CA PRO A 89 -11.35 7.73 -13.49
C PRO A 89 -10.76 8.63 -12.38
N HIS A 90 -10.22 8.04 -11.34
CA HIS A 90 -9.69 8.71 -10.15
C HIS A 90 -8.31 8.16 -9.80
N PRO A 91 -7.49 8.91 -9.04
CA PRO A 91 -6.20 8.44 -8.58
C PRO A 91 -6.29 7.10 -7.85
N VAL A 92 -5.30 6.25 -8.13
CA VAL A 92 -5.14 4.93 -7.50
C VAL A 92 -3.77 4.83 -6.89
N VAL A 93 -3.69 4.28 -5.67
CA VAL A 93 -2.41 3.95 -5.04
C VAL A 93 -2.16 2.45 -5.08
N ARG A 94 -0.89 2.09 -5.28
CA ARG A 94 -0.42 0.70 -5.31
C ARG A 94 0.87 0.54 -4.53
N LEU A 95 1.20 -0.72 -4.22
CA LEU A 95 2.46 -1.12 -3.62
C LEU A 95 2.79 -0.29 -2.37
N LEU A 96 1.79 -0.09 -1.50
CA LEU A 96 2.05 0.43 -0.16
C LEU A 96 2.90 -0.58 0.60
N ALA A 97 4.13 -0.21 0.88
CA ALA A 97 5.09 -1.03 1.59
C ALA A 97 5.57 -0.32 2.85
N VAL A 98 5.67 -1.07 3.94
CA VAL A 98 6.25 -0.61 5.20
C VAL A 98 7.22 -1.68 5.68
N HIS A 99 8.47 -1.26 5.93
CA HIS A 99 9.48 -2.17 6.43
C HIS A 99 9.01 -2.85 7.73
N PRO A 100 9.15 -4.17 7.89
CA PRO A 100 8.66 -4.89 9.08
C PRO A 100 9.07 -4.25 10.42
N ASN A 101 10.30 -3.77 10.52
CA ASN A 101 10.83 -3.14 11.74
C ASN A 101 10.31 -1.71 12.00
N ALA A 102 9.59 -1.11 11.02
CA ALA A 102 9.01 0.22 11.15
C ALA A 102 7.49 0.19 11.34
N ARG A 103 6.92 -0.99 11.52
CA ARG A 103 5.49 -1.13 11.84
C ARG A 103 5.18 -0.47 13.18
N GLY A 104 3.97 0.09 13.31
CA GLY A 104 3.56 0.84 14.50
C GLY A 104 4.09 2.29 14.57
N LEU A 105 4.98 2.71 13.66
CA LEU A 105 5.48 4.09 13.62
C LEU A 105 4.59 5.06 12.81
N GLY A 106 3.43 4.61 12.32
CA GLY A 106 2.52 5.44 11.52
C GLY A 106 2.96 5.65 10.07
N VAL A 107 3.90 4.85 9.57
CA VAL A 107 4.46 4.98 8.20
C VAL A 107 3.38 4.87 7.12
N ALA A 108 2.52 3.84 7.18
CA ALA A 108 1.43 3.66 6.22
C ALA A 108 0.45 4.83 6.25
N GLN A 109 0.13 5.33 7.45
CA GLN A 109 -0.76 6.48 7.63
C GLN A 109 -0.16 7.74 7.02
N ALA A 110 1.13 8.00 7.23
CA ALA A 110 1.82 9.16 6.65
C ALA A 110 1.81 9.12 5.11
N LEU A 111 2.11 7.95 4.51
CA LEU A 111 2.08 7.76 3.06
C LEU A 111 0.67 7.92 2.48
N LEU A 112 -0.33 7.31 3.11
CA LEU A 112 -1.73 7.44 2.67
C LEU A 112 -2.23 8.86 2.84
N ARG A 113 -1.88 9.56 3.92
CA ARG A 113 -2.26 10.95 4.13
C ARG A 113 -1.73 11.84 3.00
N GLU A 114 -0.45 11.73 2.68
CA GLU A 114 0.15 12.49 1.58
C GLU A 114 -0.51 12.17 0.24
N SER A 115 -0.81 10.88 -0.01
CA SER A 115 -1.51 10.45 -1.23
C SER A 115 -2.91 11.05 -1.34
N LEU A 116 -3.65 11.13 -0.23
CA LEU A 116 -4.98 11.76 -0.18
C LEU A 116 -4.89 13.26 -0.43
N ASP A 117 -3.90 13.94 0.13
CA ASP A 117 -3.71 15.37 -0.06
C ASP A 117 -3.35 15.69 -1.52
N LEU A 118 -2.48 14.91 -2.16
CA LEU A 118 -2.18 15.01 -3.59
C LEU A 118 -3.42 14.75 -4.48
N ALA A 119 -4.26 13.79 -4.12
CA ALA A 119 -5.50 13.53 -4.85
C ALA A 119 -6.48 14.73 -4.75
N VAL A 120 -6.55 15.38 -3.59
CA VAL A 120 -7.34 16.62 -3.41
C VAL A 120 -6.79 17.76 -4.25
N GLU A 121 -5.49 17.96 -4.28
CA GLU A 121 -4.84 18.98 -5.12
C GLU A 121 -5.17 18.82 -6.60
N LYS A 122 -5.38 17.58 -7.05
CA LYS A 122 -5.83 17.24 -8.40
C LYS A 122 -7.33 17.44 -8.65
N GLY A 123 -8.08 17.82 -7.62
CA GLY A 123 -9.55 17.95 -7.71
C GLY A 123 -10.28 16.61 -7.80
N ALA A 124 -9.67 15.51 -7.41
CA ALA A 124 -10.31 14.21 -7.40
C ALA A 124 -11.42 14.14 -6.33
N LYS A 125 -12.43 13.30 -6.58
CA LYS A 125 -13.48 13.02 -5.60
C LYS A 125 -13.12 11.85 -4.69
N TYR A 126 -12.36 10.91 -5.21
CA TYR A 126 -12.00 9.67 -4.53
C TYR A 126 -10.52 9.34 -4.74
N LEU A 127 -9.94 8.64 -3.78
CA LEU A 127 -8.67 7.91 -3.93
C LEU A 127 -8.95 6.42 -3.81
N TYR A 128 -8.52 5.63 -4.78
CA TYR A 128 -8.73 4.19 -4.84
C TYR A 128 -7.48 3.41 -4.48
N LEU A 129 -7.68 2.19 -4.02
CA LEU A 129 -6.65 1.17 -3.87
C LEU A 129 -7.24 -0.23 -4.04
N HIS A 130 -6.37 -1.17 -4.37
CA HIS A 130 -6.72 -2.58 -4.40
C HIS A 130 -5.79 -3.38 -3.48
N THR A 131 -6.32 -4.45 -2.91
CA THR A 131 -5.56 -5.35 -2.03
C THR A 131 -6.02 -6.79 -2.22
N GLY A 132 -5.07 -7.72 -2.19
CA GLY A 132 -5.39 -9.15 -2.26
C GLY A 132 -6.20 -9.62 -1.05
N ASP A 133 -7.04 -10.60 -1.27
CA ASP A 133 -7.89 -11.16 -0.21
C ASP A 133 -7.08 -11.76 0.96
N ILE A 134 -5.89 -12.24 0.66
CA ILE A 134 -4.91 -12.76 1.64
C ILE A 134 -4.27 -11.67 2.52
N MET A 135 -4.40 -10.39 2.14
CA MET A 135 -3.77 -9.26 2.84
C MET A 135 -4.69 -8.68 3.93
N GLU A 136 -5.06 -9.50 4.91
CA GLU A 136 -6.04 -9.13 5.96
C GLU A 136 -5.64 -7.88 6.75
N ARG A 137 -4.34 -7.74 7.07
CA ARG A 137 -3.82 -6.58 7.80
C ARG A 137 -4.00 -5.28 7.02
N ALA A 138 -3.72 -5.31 5.72
CA ALA A 138 -3.89 -4.14 4.87
C ALA A 138 -5.37 -3.76 4.80
N ARG A 139 -6.27 -4.74 4.65
CA ARG A 139 -7.72 -4.50 4.65
C ARG A 139 -8.19 -3.86 5.96
N ALA A 140 -7.80 -4.44 7.10
CA ALA A 140 -8.16 -3.91 8.42
C ALA A 140 -7.66 -2.46 8.61
N LEU A 141 -6.44 -2.14 8.12
CA LEU A 141 -5.92 -0.78 8.14
C LEU A 141 -6.76 0.17 7.31
N TYR A 142 -7.08 -0.20 6.06
CA TYR A 142 -7.86 0.67 5.17
C TYR A 142 -9.27 0.95 5.70
N GLU A 143 -9.97 -0.09 6.16
CA GLU A 143 -11.30 0.04 6.76
C GLU A 143 -11.26 0.91 8.02
N TRP A 144 -10.25 0.72 8.87
CA TRP A 144 -10.07 1.55 10.07
C TRP A 144 -9.76 3.02 9.73
N LEU A 145 -9.05 3.28 8.63
CA LEU A 145 -8.79 4.63 8.13
C LEU A 145 -10.00 5.28 7.45
N GLY A 146 -11.09 4.56 7.26
CA GLY A 146 -12.32 5.06 6.66
C GLY A 146 -12.43 4.84 5.16
N PHE A 147 -11.60 3.98 4.57
CA PHE A 147 -11.82 3.50 3.21
C PHE A 147 -13.05 2.59 3.17
N GLU A 148 -13.82 2.70 2.11
CA GLU A 148 -15.04 1.94 1.86
C GLU A 148 -14.81 0.94 0.71
N ARG A 149 -15.40 -0.24 0.83
CA ARG A 149 -15.26 -1.30 -0.18
C ARG A 149 -16.11 -0.98 -1.42
N ASP A 150 -15.52 -1.12 -2.60
CA ASP A 150 -16.17 -1.01 -3.90
C ASP A 150 -16.17 -2.37 -4.62
N GLN A 151 -17.23 -3.12 -4.44
CA GLN A 151 -17.35 -4.46 -5.04
C GLN A 151 -17.48 -4.41 -6.58
N ALA A 152 -17.92 -3.31 -7.16
CA ALA A 152 -18.09 -3.19 -8.60
C ALA A 152 -16.75 -3.15 -9.35
N ASN A 153 -15.69 -2.69 -8.68
CA ASN A 153 -14.34 -2.57 -9.22
C ASN A 153 -13.37 -3.63 -8.67
N GLU A 154 -13.89 -4.70 -8.07
CA GLU A 154 -13.08 -5.87 -7.69
C GLU A 154 -12.82 -6.75 -8.92
N PHE A 155 -11.68 -7.44 -8.92
CA PHE A 155 -11.35 -8.38 -9.99
C PHE A 155 -10.63 -9.63 -9.47
N SER A 156 -10.65 -10.69 -10.27
CA SER A 156 -9.89 -11.91 -9.97
C SER A 156 -8.51 -11.86 -10.61
N ASN A 157 -7.51 -12.29 -9.85
CA ASN A 157 -6.17 -12.55 -10.34
C ASN A 157 -5.85 -14.03 -10.09
N GLY A 158 -6.09 -14.85 -11.12
CA GLY A 158 -6.18 -16.30 -10.94
C GLY A 158 -7.37 -16.66 -10.05
N ASP A 159 -7.13 -17.43 -8.99
CA ASP A 159 -8.16 -17.81 -8.01
C ASP A 159 -8.25 -16.86 -6.81
N SER A 160 -7.45 -15.79 -6.81
CA SER A 160 -7.42 -14.81 -5.74
C SER A 160 -8.29 -13.62 -6.09
N LEU A 161 -9.15 -13.22 -5.15
CA LEU A 161 -9.92 -11.98 -5.25
C LEU A 161 -9.04 -10.79 -4.90
N VAL A 162 -9.05 -9.79 -5.76
CA VAL A 162 -8.44 -8.48 -5.52
C VAL A 162 -9.56 -7.51 -5.18
N ARG A 163 -9.64 -7.14 -3.91
CA ARG A 163 -10.67 -6.24 -3.38
C ARG A 163 -10.33 -4.80 -3.68
N CYS A 164 -11.35 -4.02 -4.02
CA CYS A 164 -11.27 -2.60 -4.26
C CYS A 164 -11.78 -1.79 -3.07
N TYR A 165 -11.08 -0.72 -2.75
CA TYR A 165 -11.47 0.26 -1.73
C TYR A 165 -11.30 1.67 -2.26
N PHE A 166 -12.13 2.60 -1.78
CA PHE A 166 -11.99 4.02 -2.05
C PHE A 166 -12.12 4.85 -0.77
N PHE A 167 -11.48 6.01 -0.77
CA PHE A 167 -11.68 7.05 0.24
C PHE A 167 -12.41 8.24 -0.40
N ASP A 168 -13.49 8.67 0.21
CA ASP A 168 -14.24 9.86 -0.19
C ASP A 168 -13.50 11.12 0.31
N LEU A 169 -12.93 11.87 -0.63
CA LEU A 169 -12.10 13.06 -0.34
C LEU A 169 -12.89 14.25 0.20
N SER A 170 -14.22 14.20 0.19
CA SER A 170 -15.05 15.18 0.90
C SER A 170 -15.03 14.99 2.41
N LYS A 171 -14.66 13.80 2.90
CA LYS A 171 -14.55 13.49 4.32
C LYS A 171 -13.29 14.09 4.95
N SER A 172 -13.34 14.37 6.26
CA SER A 172 -12.15 14.81 7.00
C SER A 172 -11.06 13.73 7.00
N ARG A 173 -9.82 14.15 6.79
CA ARG A 173 -8.63 13.30 6.76
C ARG A 173 -7.71 13.51 7.97
N GLU A 174 -8.08 14.40 8.88
CA GLU A 174 -7.24 14.75 10.05
C GLU A 174 -6.96 13.54 10.93
N HIS A 175 -7.95 12.65 11.10
CA HIS A 175 -7.80 11.44 11.91
C HIS A 175 -6.75 10.47 11.35
N ILE A 176 -6.48 10.47 10.04
CA ILE A 176 -5.50 9.56 9.43
C ILE A 176 -4.08 9.82 9.95
N ALA A 177 -3.74 11.08 10.20
CA ALA A 177 -2.41 11.44 10.70
C ALA A 177 -2.25 11.27 12.21
N THR A 178 -3.35 11.35 12.97
CA THR A 178 -3.34 11.47 14.43
C THR A 178 -3.85 10.24 15.17
N SER A 179 -4.67 9.41 14.51
CA SER A 179 -5.23 8.22 15.13
C SER A 179 -4.16 7.14 15.34
N ARG A 180 -4.15 6.56 16.55
CA ARG A 180 -3.41 5.32 16.81
C ARG A 180 -4.39 4.17 16.80
N MET A 181 -4.14 3.13 16.01
CA MET A 181 -4.86 1.87 16.15
C MET A 181 -4.70 1.40 17.60
N LYS A 182 -5.81 1.16 18.30
CA LYS A 182 -5.75 0.67 19.67
C LYS A 182 -5.01 -0.67 19.69
N THR A 183 -4.21 -0.87 20.72
CA THR A 183 -3.27 -2.00 20.94
C THR A 183 -3.88 -3.40 20.73
N THR A 184 -5.20 -3.56 20.77
CA THR A 184 -5.89 -4.83 20.53
C THR A 184 -5.75 -5.32 19.09
N VAL A 185 -5.71 -4.41 18.11
CA VAL A 185 -5.49 -4.76 16.69
C VAL A 185 -4.00 -4.96 16.42
N GLU A 186 -3.14 -4.15 17.07
CA GLU A 186 -1.69 -4.31 16.98
C GLU A 186 -1.19 -5.63 17.59
N SER A 187 -1.74 -6.08 18.73
CA SER A 187 -1.38 -7.35 19.36
C SER A 187 -1.91 -8.56 18.59
N GLN A 188 -3.10 -8.52 17.99
CA GLN A 188 -3.56 -9.57 17.08
C GLN A 188 -2.74 -9.60 15.78
N LEU A 189 -2.30 -8.44 15.29
CA LEU A 189 -1.40 -8.34 14.14
C LEU A 189 0.00 -8.97 14.39
N VAL A 190 0.43 -9.11 15.64
CA VAL A 190 1.69 -9.77 16.03
C VAL A 190 1.48 -11.27 16.29
N ILE A 191 0.33 -11.68 16.85
CA ILE A 191 0.06 -13.08 17.22
C ILE A 191 -0.17 -13.97 15.99
N ASP A 192 -0.82 -13.46 14.93
CA ASP A 192 -1.04 -14.22 13.70
C ASP A 192 0.25 -14.51 12.91
N SER A 193 1.33 -13.76 13.18
CA SER A 193 2.64 -14.05 12.57
C SER A 193 3.36 -15.23 13.22
N THR A 194 2.94 -15.66 14.43
CA THR A 194 3.55 -16.78 15.16
C THR A 194 2.71 -18.07 15.10
N ALA A 195 1.46 -17.99 14.68
CA ALA A 195 0.55 -19.15 14.61
C ALA A 195 0.61 -19.94 13.29
N SER A 196 1.31 -19.46 12.26
CA SER A 196 1.52 -20.17 10.98
C SER A 196 2.77 -21.05 10.97
N GLY A 197 3.36 -21.30 12.12
CA GLY A 197 4.58 -22.12 12.27
C GLY A 197 4.33 -23.51 12.82
N SER A 198 3.19 -24.15 12.55
CA SER A 198 2.98 -25.59 12.83
C SER A 198 1.72 -26.08 12.13
N LEU A 199 1.90 -26.62 10.94
CA LEU A 199 1.23 -27.83 10.40
C LEU A 199 1.81 -28.13 9.02
#